data_939334bed1ce0189e3fdc352204b28dd
#
_entry.id   939334bed1ce0189e3fdc352204b28dd
#
_cell.length_a   1.000
_cell.length_b   1.000
_cell.length_c   1.000
_cell.angle_alpha   90.00
_cell.angle_beta   90.00
_cell.angle_gamma   90.00
#
_symmetry.space_group_name_H-M   'P 1'
#
loop_
_entity.id
_entity.type
_entity.pdbx_description
1 polymer ?
#
loop_
_entity_poly.entity_id
_entity_poly.type
_entity_poly.pdbx_seq_one_letter_code
_entity_poly.pdbx_strand_id
1 'polypeptide(L)'
;MTKVEVSFQHLPTTAISDATGGHTNLCSTIKPLANHFKIAGRAVTVRLPDGENGAVLEAIRAANEGDILVIDAKGNTNRAVAGDFVVSLAKGIGVQGFVVDGVIRDIAAIRELDFPVFALGTTVAAGNKNGGGKVNVPIAIGGVTVHPGDYIIGDVDGVIVVPQQDAEKVIEAAEEKILKDEKRAQEAHANGKESIVAYLNKVLGK
;
A
#
# COMPACT_ATOMS: atom_id res chain seq x y z
N MET A 1 -13.95 10.60 -1.66
CA MET A 1 -13.71 9.30 -0.98
C MET A 1 -15.04 8.65 -0.62
N THR A 2 -15.17 7.35 -0.85
CA THR A 2 -16.33 6.55 -0.43
C THR A 2 -16.27 6.26 1.08
N LYS A 3 -17.39 5.80 1.66
CA LYS A 3 -17.43 5.38 3.08
C LYS A 3 -16.41 4.26 3.37
N VAL A 4 -16.22 3.34 2.44
CA VAL A 4 -15.27 2.21 2.56
C VAL A 4 -13.81 2.70 2.61
N GLU A 5 -13.43 3.65 1.75
CA GLU A 5 -12.09 4.24 1.75
C GLU A 5 -11.80 4.98 3.06
N VAL A 6 -12.78 5.73 3.57
CA VAL A 6 -12.66 6.42 4.87
C VAL A 6 -12.44 5.41 6.01
N SER A 7 -13.18 4.28 6.00
CA SER A 7 -13.00 3.23 7.02
C SER A 7 -11.58 2.65 6.97
N PHE A 8 -11.08 2.31 5.78
CA PHE A 8 -9.72 1.77 5.64
C PHE A 8 -8.62 2.74 6.10
N GLN A 9 -8.80 4.05 5.94
CA GLN A 9 -7.81 5.05 6.40
C GLN A 9 -7.56 5.02 7.91
N HIS A 10 -8.55 4.60 8.68
CA HIS A 10 -8.46 4.53 10.15
C HIS A 10 -7.93 3.19 10.67
N LEU A 11 -7.88 2.16 9.82
CA LEU A 11 -7.43 0.83 10.21
C LEU A 11 -5.92 0.68 9.99
N PRO A 12 -5.16 0.13 10.98
CA PRO A 12 -3.78 -0.27 10.75
C PRO A 12 -3.70 -1.43 9.75
N THR A 13 -2.67 -1.41 8.88
CA THR A 13 -2.46 -2.51 7.93
C THR A 13 -2.30 -3.86 8.62
N THR A 14 -1.73 -3.90 9.83
CA THR A 14 -1.59 -5.13 10.62
C THR A 14 -2.92 -5.76 11.00
N ALA A 15 -3.93 -4.95 11.37
CA ALA A 15 -5.27 -5.46 11.68
C ALA A 15 -5.99 -6.00 10.42
N ILE A 16 -5.81 -5.32 9.28
CA ILE A 16 -6.34 -5.77 7.99
C ILE A 16 -5.64 -7.07 7.56
N SER A 17 -4.33 -7.18 7.76
CA SER A 17 -3.55 -8.39 7.51
C SER A 17 -4.09 -9.59 8.30
N ASP A 18 -4.34 -9.41 9.59
CA ASP A 18 -4.91 -10.43 10.43
C ASP A 18 -6.31 -10.86 9.94
N ALA A 19 -7.13 -9.90 9.51
CA ALA A 19 -8.47 -10.16 8.97
C ALA A 19 -8.45 -10.93 7.64
N THR A 20 -7.40 -10.74 6.82
CA THR A 20 -7.22 -11.44 5.53
C THR A 20 -6.35 -12.70 5.65
N GLY A 21 -5.90 -13.05 6.84
CA GLY A 21 -4.98 -14.17 7.06
C GLY A 21 -3.59 -13.98 6.43
N GLY A 22 -3.21 -12.74 6.11
CA GLY A 22 -1.92 -12.39 5.52
C GLY A 22 -1.75 -12.73 4.03
N HIS A 23 -2.79 -13.26 3.38
CA HIS A 23 -2.67 -13.77 2.01
C HIS A 23 -2.57 -12.70 0.93
N THR A 24 -2.93 -11.47 1.24
CA THR A 24 -2.95 -10.34 0.29
C THR A 24 -1.96 -9.24 0.63
N ASN A 25 -1.00 -9.52 1.51
CA ASN A 25 0.09 -8.62 1.84
C ASN A 25 1.10 -8.60 0.68
N LEU A 26 1.48 -7.42 0.22
CA LEU A 26 2.60 -7.30 -0.70
C LEU A 26 3.91 -7.69 0.01
N CYS A 27 4.93 -8.06 -0.78
CA CYS A 27 6.24 -8.39 -0.22
C CYS A 27 6.78 -7.25 0.65
N SER A 28 7.45 -7.61 1.73
CA SER A 28 7.93 -6.68 2.75
C SER A 28 9.03 -5.71 2.27
N THR A 29 9.51 -5.87 1.05
CA THR A 29 10.49 -4.98 0.42
C THR A 29 9.85 -3.74 -0.19
N ILE A 30 8.54 -3.76 -0.49
CA ILE A 30 7.80 -2.55 -0.92
C ILE A 30 7.46 -1.75 0.33
N LYS A 31 8.17 -0.63 0.53
CA LYS A 31 8.07 0.21 1.72
C LYS A 31 7.76 1.66 1.39
N PRO A 32 7.12 2.40 2.32
CA PRO A 32 6.91 3.82 2.14
C PRO A 32 8.25 4.58 2.16
N LEU A 33 8.35 5.61 1.34
CA LEU A 33 9.54 6.47 1.29
C LEU A 33 9.62 7.49 2.43
N ALA A 34 8.59 7.57 3.25
CA ALA A 34 8.57 8.28 4.53
C ALA A 34 7.62 7.59 5.50
N ASN A 35 7.99 7.52 6.78
CA ASN A 35 7.27 6.74 7.78
C ASN A 35 5.83 7.20 8.05
N HIS A 36 5.54 8.46 7.77
CA HIS A 36 4.19 9.03 7.97
C HIS A 36 3.24 8.79 6.78
N PHE A 37 3.74 8.26 5.67
CA PHE A 37 2.91 8.01 4.51
C PHE A 37 1.86 6.93 4.79
N LYS A 38 0.61 7.27 4.48
CA LYS A 38 -0.53 6.37 4.51
C LYS A 38 -1.34 6.52 3.23
N ILE A 39 -1.90 5.42 2.77
CA ILE A 39 -2.81 5.38 1.62
C ILE A 39 -3.99 4.47 1.90
N ALA A 40 -5.16 4.84 1.38
CA ALA A 40 -6.33 3.98 1.29
C ALA A 40 -7.18 4.44 0.10
N GLY A 41 -7.23 3.67 -0.97
CA GLY A 41 -7.96 4.05 -2.18
C GLY A 41 -8.08 2.89 -3.17
N ARG A 42 -8.69 3.16 -4.32
CA ARG A 42 -8.89 2.16 -5.37
C ARG A 42 -7.68 2.07 -6.29
N ALA A 43 -7.37 0.87 -6.72
CA ALA A 43 -6.27 0.59 -7.63
C ALA A 43 -6.58 1.02 -9.06
N VAL A 44 -5.77 1.92 -9.61
CA VAL A 44 -5.54 2.03 -11.05
C VAL A 44 -4.25 1.26 -11.36
N THR A 45 -4.40 0.12 -11.99
CA THR A 45 -3.28 -0.79 -12.25
C THR A 45 -2.51 -0.41 -13.50
N VAL A 46 -1.19 -0.51 -13.43
CA VAL A 46 -0.28 -0.20 -14.54
C VAL A 46 0.69 -1.36 -14.73
N ARG A 47 0.71 -1.95 -15.93
CA ARG A 47 1.73 -2.94 -16.32
C ARG A 47 2.74 -2.30 -17.24
N LEU A 48 4.00 -2.28 -16.84
CA LEU A 48 5.09 -1.71 -17.63
C LEU A 48 5.92 -2.80 -18.33
N PRO A 49 6.40 -2.55 -19.56
CA PRO A 49 7.56 -3.25 -20.08
C PRO A 49 8.81 -2.91 -19.25
N ASP A 50 9.82 -3.76 -19.33
CA ASP A 50 11.05 -3.57 -18.56
C ASP A 50 11.76 -2.26 -18.88
N GLY A 51 12.03 -1.46 -17.85
CA GLY A 51 12.70 -0.16 -17.95
C GLY A 51 11.86 0.98 -18.58
N GLU A 52 10.59 0.77 -18.91
CA GLU A 52 9.68 1.77 -19.49
C GLU A 52 8.84 2.47 -18.41
N ASN A 53 8.37 3.69 -18.71
CA ASN A 53 7.47 4.43 -17.81
C ASN A 53 6.33 5.17 -18.51
N GLY A 54 6.18 5.03 -19.83
CA GLY A 54 5.19 5.79 -20.62
C GLY A 54 3.74 5.59 -20.15
N ALA A 55 3.34 4.36 -19.83
CA ALA A 55 1.98 4.06 -19.39
C ALA A 55 1.61 4.66 -18.02
N VAL A 56 2.57 5.12 -17.22
CA VAL A 56 2.27 5.83 -15.96
C VAL A 56 1.51 7.13 -16.24
N LEU A 57 1.88 7.87 -17.30
CA LEU A 57 1.18 9.10 -17.68
C LEU A 57 -0.24 8.82 -18.18
N GLU A 58 -0.44 7.71 -18.88
CA GLU A 58 -1.77 7.27 -19.30
C GLU A 58 -2.64 6.90 -18.10
N ALA A 59 -2.06 6.24 -17.11
CA ALA A 59 -2.74 5.89 -15.86
C ALA A 59 -3.14 7.13 -15.06
N ILE A 60 -2.25 8.12 -14.94
CA ILE A 60 -2.58 9.39 -14.29
C ILE A 60 -3.78 10.05 -14.98
N ARG A 61 -3.79 10.08 -16.32
CA ARG A 61 -4.93 10.64 -17.08
C ARG A 61 -6.25 9.88 -16.86
N ALA A 62 -6.18 8.57 -16.60
CA ALA A 62 -7.35 7.70 -16.41
C ALA A 62 -7.82 7.62 -14.95
N ALA A 63 -7.01 8.09 -14.00
CA ALA A 63 -7.32 8.05 -12.58
C ALA A 63 -8.35 9.10 -12.18
N ASN A 64 -9.10 8.79 -11.12
CA ASN A 64 -9.98 9.72 -10.44
C ASN A 64 -9.33 10.23 -9.14
N GLU A 65 -9.89 11.28 -8.56
CA GLU A 65 -9.52 11.73 -7.23
C GLU A 65 -9.72 10.60 -6.21
N GLY A 66 -8.70 10.33 -5.39
CA GLY A 66 -8.70 9.28 -4.38
C GLY A 66 -8.11 7.94 -4.85
N ASP A 67 -7.87 7.76 -6.14
CA ASP A 67 -7.26 6.53 -6.66
C ASP A 67 -5.77 6.41 -6.30
N ILE A 68 -5.29 5.18 -6.31
CA ILE A 68 -3.88 4.82 -6.10
C ILE A 68 -3.35 4.13 -7.35
N LEU A 69 -2.23 4.61 -7.89
CA LEU A 69 -1.56 3.93 -8.99
C LEU A 69 -0.74 2.74 -8.45
N VAL A 70 -1.07 1.56 -8.93
CA VAL A 70 -0.36 0.31 -8.61
C VAL A 70 0.43 -0.13 -9.84
N ILE A 71 1.76 -0.03 -9.75
CA ILE A 71 2.65 -0.08 -10.91
C ILE A 71 3.50 -1.35 -10.85
N ASP A 72 3.20 -2.30 -11.74
CA ASP A 72 4.00 -3.48 -12.00
C ASP A 72 5.17 -3.11 -12.93
N ALA A 73 6.33 -2.86 -12.35
CA ALA A 73 7.60 -2.65 -13.04
C ALA A 73 8.49 -3.90 -13.02
N LYS A 74 7.92 -5.07 -12.70
CA LYS A 74 8.58 -6.39 -12.70
C LYS A 74 9.80 -6.50 -11.80
N GLY A 75 9.80 -5.77 -10.69
CA GLY A 75 10.94 -5.73 -9.78
C GLY A 75 12.18 -5.03 -10.35
N ASN A 76 12.05 -4.26 -11.44
CA ASN A 76 13.19 -3.56 -12.04
C ASN A 76 13.72 -2.47 -11.10
N THR A 77 15.00 -2.58 -10.74
CA THR A 77 15.70 -1.63 -9.87
C THR A 77 16.70 -0.74 -10.61
N ASN A 78 16.79 -0.86 -11.93
CA ASN A 78 17.76 -0.12 -12.72
C ASN A 78 17.22 1.23 -13.24
N ARG A 79 15.89 1.32 -13.47
CA ARG A 79 15.27 2.51 -14.06
C ARG A 79 14.02 2.92 -13.28
N ALA A 80 13.95 4.21 -12.95
CA ALA A 80 12.84 4.79 -12.22
C ALA A 80 11.57 4.88 -13.08
N VAL A 81 10.44 4.44 -12.53
CA VAL A 81 9.14 4.55 -13.19
C VAL A 81 8.54 5.94 -13.08
N ALA A 82 8.95 6.72 -12.07
CA ALA A 82 8.49 8.08 -11.83
C ALA A 82 9.59 8.90 -11.13
N GLY A 83 9.52 10.21 -11.29
CA GLY A 83 10.23 11.21 -10.52
C GLY A 83 9.27 12.30 -10.07
N ASP A 84 9.78 13.37 -9.50
CA ASP A 84 9.04 14.48 -8.90
C ASP A 84 7.99 15.09 -9.84
N PHE A 85 8.36 15.31 -11.11
CA PHE A 85 7.45 15.89 -12.11
C PHE A 85 6.23 14.97 -12.36
N VAL A 86 6.42 13.67 -12.52
CA VAL A 86 5.32 12.71 -12.75
C VAL A 86 4.44 12.62 -11.49
N VAL A 87 5.05 12.62 -10.31
CA VAL A 87 4.36 12.63 -9.03
C VAL A 87 3.54 13.91 -8.86
N SER A 88 4.09 15.08 -9.23
CA SER A 88 3.36 16.36 -9.14
C SER A 88 2.11 16.38 -10.02
N LEU A 89 2.17 15.78 -11.22
CA LEU A 89 0.99 15.64 -12.10
C LEU A 89 -0.08 14.75 -11.45
N ALA A 90 0.32 13.62 -10.86
CA ALA A 90 -0.60 12.72 -10.17
C ALA A 90 -1.27 13.41 -8.98
N LYS A 91 -0.48 14.11 -8.17
CA LYS A 91 -1.00 14.91 -7.04
C LYS A 91 -1.99 15.97 -7.50
N GLY A 92 -1.70 16.66 -8.62
CA GLY A 92 -2.56 17.70 -9.18
C GLY A 92 -3.93 17.19 -9.65
N ILE A 93 -4.05 15.91 -9.99
CA ILE A 93 -5.33 15.25 -10.35
C ILE A 93 -6.04 14.69 -9.11
N GLY A 94 -5.38 14.63 -7.95
CA GLY A 94 -5.95 14.07 -6.73
C GLY A 94 -5.68 12.59 -6.51
N VAL A 95 -4.72 12.00 -7.24
CA VAL A 95 -4.20 10.65 -6.94
C VAL A 95 -3.58 10.65 -5.54
N GLN A 96 -3.92 9.66 -4.71
CA GLN A 96 -3.50 9.62 -3.31
C GLN A 96 -2.11 9.00 -3.08
N GLY A 97 -1.58 8.26 -4.03
CA GLY A 97 -0.27 7.65 -3.88
C GLY A 97 0.09 6.66 -4.97
N PHE A 98 1.34 6.23 -4.94
CA PHE A 98 1.87 5.19 -5.82
C PHE A 98 2.32 3.97 -5.00
N VAL A 99 2.05 2.78 -5.52
CA VAL A 99 2.64 1.51 -5.07
C VAL A 99 3.38 0.91 -6.25
N VAL A 100 4.69 0.71 -6.11
CA VAL A 100 5.59 0.41 -7.22
C VAL A 100 6.41 -0.86 -6.93
N ASP A 101 6.22 -1.90 -7.73
CA ASP A 101 7.15 -3.03 -7.76
C ASP A 101 8.36 -2.68 -8.65
N GLY A 102 9.15 -1.78 -8.14
CA GLY A 102 10.30 -1.18 -8.81
C GLY A 102 10.83 0.01 -8.04
N VAL A 103 11.52 0.92 -8.74
CA VAL A 103 12.19 2.07 -8.12
C VAL A 103 11.70 3.39 -8.71
N ILE A 104 11.90 4.45 -7.93
CA ILE A 104 11.65 5.83 -8.33
C ILE A 104 12.93 6.67 -8.23
N ARG A 105 12.85 7.95 -8.59
CA ARG A 105 13.92 8.93 -8.39
C ARG A 105 13.39 10.23 -7.77
N ASP A 106 14.29 11.20 -7.54
CA ASP A 106 13.97 12.55 -7.03
C ASP A 106 13.28 12.52 -5.64
N ILE A 107 13.71 11.59 -4.77
CA ILE A 107 13.07 11.30 -3.47
C ILE A 107 12.97 12.52 -2.56
N ALA A 108 13.95 13.44 -2.57
CA ALA A 108 13.91 14.65 -1.75
C ALA A 108 12.71 15.53 -2.14
N ALA A 109 12.55 15.80 -3.43
CA ALA A 109 11.43 16.58 -3.95
C ALA A 109 10.07 15.88 -3.73
N ILE A 110 10.01 14.55 -3.87
CA ILE A 110 8.77 13.79 -3.60
C ILE A 110 8.36 13.89 -2.12
N ARG A 111 9.35 13.86 -1.19
CA ARG A 111 9.08 14.08 0.24
C ARG A 111 8.61 15.50 0.54
N GLU A 112 9.16 16.51 -0.11
CA GLU A 112 8.68 17.90 -0.01
C GLU A 112 7.26 18.06 -0.58
N LEU A 113 6.92 17.33 -1.62
CA LEU A 113 5.56 17.26 -2.13
C LEU A 113 4.58 16.59 -1.16
N ASP A 114 5.07 15.91 -0.13
CA ASP A 114 4.27 15.10 0.80
C ASP A 114 3.30 14.14 0.05
N PHE A 115 3.83 13.44 -0.96
CA PHE A 115 3.05 12.51 -1.77
C PHE A 115 3.45 11.07 -1.45
N PRO A 116 2.51 10.25 -1.00
CA PRO A 116 2.79 8.87 -0.61
C PRO A 116 3.29 8.01 -1.77
N VAL A 117 4.49 7.45 -1.62
CA VAL A 117 5.05 6.45 -2.53
C VAL A 117 5.59 5.29 -1.74
N PHE A 118 5.18 4.08 -2.13
CA PHE A 118 5.67 2.79 -1.65
C PHE A 118 6.43 2.12 -2.79
N ALA A 119 7.70 1.79 -2.58
CA ALA A 119 8.55 1.25 -3.65
C ALA A 119 9.62 0.31 -3.11
N LEU A 120 10.30 -0.42 -3.99
CA LEU A 120 11.48 -1.23 -3.63
C LEU A 120 12.68 -0.36 -3.27
N GLY A 121 12.72 0.88 -3.74
CA GLY A 121 13.82 1.79 -3.48
C GLY A 121 13.92 2.93 -4.49
N THR A 122 15.14 3.45 -4.65
CA THR A 122 15.41 4.59 -5.52
C THR A 122 16.59 4.35 -6.45
N THR A 123 16.61 5.01 -7.60
CA THR A 123 17.74 5.04 -8.55
C THR A 123 17.87 6.42 -9.18
N VAL A 124 19.01 6.73 -9.77
CA VAL A 124 19.22 8.00 -10.49
C VAL A 124 18.79 7.94 -11.96
N ALA A 125 18.68 6.72 -12.53
CA ALA A 125 18.38 6.54 -13.95
C ALA A 125 16.88 6.70 -14.23
N ALA A 126 16.53 7.55 -15.19
CA ALA A 126 15.15 7.67 -15.67
C ALA A 126 14.70 6.42 -16.45
N GLY A 127 13.42 6.12 -16.41
CA GLY A 127 12.79 5.16 -17.31
C GLY A 127 12.75 5.66 -18.75
N ASN A 128 12.65 4.72 -19.68
CA ASN A 128 12.50 5.01 -21.09
C ASN A 128 11.04 5.41 -21.42
N LYS A 129 10.87 6.10 -22.54
CA LYS A 129 9.56 6.54 -23.05
C LYS A 129 9.32 6.01 -24.48
N ASN A 130 9.80 4.80 -24.77
CA ASN A 130 9.62 4.19 -26.09
C ASN A 130 8.17 3.67 -26.31
N GLY A 131 7.38 3.67 -25.22
CA GLY A 131 5.99 3.26 -25.25
C GLY A 131 5.76 1.84 -24.78
N GLY A 132 4.52 1.38 -24.94
CA GLY A 132 4.07 0.10 -24.43
C GLY A 132 3.64 0.19 -22.97
N GLY A 133 3.11 -0.93 -22.47
CA GLY A 133 2.45 -1.01 -21.19
C GLY A 133 0.92 -1.06 -21.34
N LYS A 134 0.25 -1.28 -20.24
CA LYS A 134 -1.22 -1.39 -20.18
C LYS A 134 -1.73 -0.80 -18.88
N VAL A 135 -2.84 -0.09 -18.96
CA VAL A 135 -3.56 0.49 -17.83
C VAL A 135 -4.85 -0.28 -17.59
N ASN A 136 -5.28 -0.38 -16.34
CA ASN A 136 -6.51 -1.05 -15.92
C ASN A 136 -6.60 -2.51 -16.42
N VAL A 137 -5.52 -3.26 -16.27
CA VAL A 137 -5.47 -4.71 -16.48
C VAL A 137 -5.02 -5.40 -15.18
N PRO A 138 -5.41 -6.66 -14.92
CA PRO A 138 -4.86 -7.41 -13.80
C PRO A 138 -3.32 -7.47 -13.87
N ILE A 139 -2.67 -7.25 -12.73
CA ILE A 139 -1.20 -7.27 -12.58
C ILE A 139 -0.81 -8.19 -11.43
N ALA A 140 0.47 -8.57 -11.39
CA ALA A 140 1.07 -9.23 -10.23
C ALA A 140 2.16 -8.33 -9.65
N ILE A 141 2.04 -7.97 -8.38
CA ILE A 141 2.95 -7.06 -7.70
C ILE A 141 3.22 -7.57 -6.28
N GLY A 142 4.48 -7.59 -5.87
CA GLY A 142 4.85 -8.02 -4.52
C GLY A 142 4.34 -9.42 -4.13
N GLY A 143 4.14 -10.33 -5.11
CA GLY A 143 3.62 -11.67 -4.89
C GLY A 143 2.09 -11.79 -4.88
N VAL A 144 1.35 -10.70 -5.10
CA VAL A 144 -0.11 -10.65 -5.06
C VAL A 144 -0.69 -10.21 -6.40
N THR A 145 -1.79 -10.83 -6.81
CA THR A 145 -2.58 -10.34 -7.96
C THR A 145 -3.44 -9.16 -7.53
N VAL A 146 -3.38 -8.07 -8.31
CA VAL A 146 -4.20 -6.87 -8.12
C VAL A 146 -5.07 -6.65 -9.34
N HIS A 147 -6.38 -6.51 -9.12
CA HIS A 147 -7.32 -6.15 -10.17
C HIS A 147 -7.63 -4.64 -10.11
N PRO A 148 -7.94 -4.02 -11.26
CA PRO A 148 -8.44 -2.65 -11.26
C PRO A 148 -9.64 -2.50 -10.32
N GLY A 149 -9.59 -1.48 -9.45
CA GLY A 149 -10.64 -1.21 -8.47
C GLY A 149 -10.54 -1.95 -7.14
N ASP A 150 -9.58 -2.88 -6.96
CA ASP A 150 -9.26 -3.41 -5.64
C ASP A 150 -8.84 -2.28 -4.69
N TYR A 151 -9.09 -2.45 -3.40
CA TYR A 151 -8.62 -1.49 -2.41
C TYR A 151 -7.16 -1.74 -2.06
N ILE A 152 -6.39 -0.66 -2.05
CA ILE A 152 -4.99 -0.64 -1.66
C ILE A 152 -4.87 0.14 -0.37
N ILE A 153 -4.35 -0.49 0.67
CA ILE A 153 -4.13 0.14 1.96
C ILE A 153 -2.65 0.01 2.31
N GLY A 154 -2.04 1.10 2.70
CA GLY A 154 -0.62 1.12 3.03
C GLY A 154 -0.30 2.08 4.18
N ASP A 155 0.65 1.65 5.02
CA ASP A 155 1.25 2.46 6.09
C ASP A 155 2.73 2.07 6.28
N VAL A 156 3.33 2.47 7.40
CA VAL A 156 4.75 2.19 7.70
C VAL A 156 5.10 0.70 7.69
N ASP A 157 4.14 -0.18 7.99
CA ASP A 157 4.37 -1.63 8.05
C ASP A 157 4.36 -2.28 6.66
N GLY A 158 3.66 -1.69 5.68
CA GLY A 158 3.64 -2.19 4.31
C GLY A 158 2.34 -1.90 3.58
N VAL A 159 2.04 -2.73 2.58
CA VAL A 159 0.87 -2.56 1.71
C VAL A 159 0.06 -3.84 1.65
N ILE A 160 -1.26 -3.70 1.68
CA ILE A 160 -2.23 -4.79 1.56
C ILE A 160 -3.19 -4.50 0.41
N VAL A 161 -3.59 -5.55 -0.28
CA VAL A 161 -4.64 -5.53 -1.30
C VAL A 161 -5.90 -6.15 -0.71
N VAL A 162 -7.03 -5.47 -0.83
CA VAL A 162 -8.33 -6.02 -0.45
C VAL A 162 -9.22 -6.05 -1.68
N PRO A 163 -9.64 -7.25 -2.14
CA PRO A 163 -10.57 -7.36 -3.26
C PRO A 163 -11.84 -6.57 -2.99
N GLN A 164 -12.36 -5.89 -4.02
CA GLN A 164 -13.50 -4.98 -3.88
C GLN A 164 -14.70 -5.66 -3.21
N GLN A 165 -14.99 -6.92 -3.55
CA GLN A 165 -16.11 -7.69 -3.00
C GLN A 165 -15.95 -8.07 -1.53
N ASP A 166 -14.74 -8.05 -0.99
CA ASP A 166 -14.44 -8.47 0.39
C ASP A 166 -14.31 -7.28 1.36
N ALA A 167 -14.38 -6.05 0.85
CA ALA A 167 -14.03 -4.84 1.59
C ALA A 167 -14.80 -4.68 2.91
N GLU A 168 -16.13 -4.76 2.88
CA GLU A 168 -16.96 -4.59 4.08
C GLU A 168 -16.67 -5.66 5.13
N LYS A 169 -16.57 -6.93 4.70
CA LYS A 169 -16.24 -8.04 5.58
C LYS A 169 -14.86 -7.90 6.23
N VAL A 170 -13.88 -7.40 5.47
CA VAL A 170 -12.52 -7.19 5.99
C VAL A 170 -12.50 -6.05 6.98
N ILE A 171 -13.24 -4.96 6.74
CA ILE A 171 -13.37 -3.84 7.68
C ILE A 171 -13.94 -4.33 9.01
N GLU A 172 -15.08 -5.02 8.98
CA GLU A 172 -15.73 -5.56 10.19
C GLU A 172 -14.79 -6.49 10.98
N ALA A 173 -14.11 -7.40 10.29
CA ALA A 173 -13.17 -8.32 10.93
C ALA A 173 -11.94 -7.61 11.53
N ALA A 174 -11.42 -6.57 10.86
CA ALA A 174 -10.30 -5.78 11.36
C ALA A 174 -10.69 -4.94 12.59
N GLU A 175 -11.89 -4.33 12.59
CA GLU A 175 -12.42 -3.60 13.75
C GLU A 175 -12.62 -4.53 14.96
N GLU A 176 -13.22 -5.70 14.76
CA GLU A 176 -13.33 -6.71 15.83
C GLU A 176 -11.96 -7.15 16.37
N LYS A 177 -10.98 -7.32 15.48
CA LYS A 177 -9.60 -7.69 15.88
C LYS A 177 -8.98 -6.63 16.76
N ILE A 178 -9.11 -5.36 16.41
CA ILE A 178 -8.59 -4.24 17.22
C ILE A 178 -9.22 -4.27 18.62
N LEU A 179 -10.54 -4.39 18.73
CA LEU A 179 -11.23 -4.45 20.02
C LEU A 179 -10.77 -5.63 20.89
N LYS A 180 -10.57 -6.81 20.27
CA LYS A 180 -10.05 -8.00 20.97
C LYS A 180 -8.62 -7.79 21.46
N ASP A 181 -7.77 -7.16 20.66
CA ASP A 181 -6.37 -6.89 21.01
C ASP A 181 -6.25 -5.84 22.11
N GLU A 182 -7.06 -4.78 22.06
CA GLU A 182 -7.14 -3.78 23.12
C GLU A 182 -7.55 -4.39 24.46
N LYS A 183 -8.61 -5.21 24.46
CA LYS A 183 -9.05 -5.91 25.66
C LYS A 183 -7.97 -6.84 26.20
N ARG A 184 -7.31 -7.61 25.33
CA ARG A 184 -6.22 -8.49 25.71
C ARG A 184 -5.05 -7.70 26.33
N ALA A 185 -4.69 -6.57 25.75
CA ALA A 185 -3.65 -5.71 26.27
C ALA A 185 -4.02 -5.12 27.65
N GLN A 186 -5.25 -4.66 27.83
CA GLN A 186 -5.77 -4.17 29.11
C GLN A 186 -5.71 -5.27 30.20
N GLU A 187 -6.19 -6.48 29.92
CA GLU A 187 -6.14 -7.61 30.84
C GLU A 187 -4.70 -7.99 31.20
N ALA A 188 -3.81 -8.08 30.21
CA ALA A 188 -2.40 -8.42 30.42
C ALA A 188 -1.64 -7.39 31.27
N HIS A 189 -2.03 -6.13 31.22
CA HIS A 189 -1.35 -5.03 31.94
C HIS A 189 -2.09 -4.52 33.20
N ALA A 190 -3.21 -5.14 33.58
CA ALA A 190 -4.10 -4.66 34.65
C ALA A 190 -3.39 -4.44 36.00
N ASN A 191 -2.48 -5.35 36.41
CA ASN A 191 -1.75 -5.30 37.70
C ASN A 191 -0.22 -5.34 37.49
N GLY A 192 0.28 -4.70 36.41
CA GLY A 192 1.70 -4.64 36.13
C GLY A 192 2.34 -6.01 35.89
N LYS A 193 3.49 -6.28 36.50
CA LYS A 193 4.27 -7.51 36.27
C LYS A 193 3.50 -8.79 36.59
N GLU A 194 2.67 -8.77 37.61
CA GLU A 194 1.94 -9.96 38.08
C GLU A 194 0.95 -10.45 37.02
N SER A 195 0.13 -9.55 36.44
CA SER A 195 -0.82 -9.91 35.38
C SER A 195 -0.11 -10.32 34.08
N ILE A 196 1.03 -9.69 33.76
CA ILE A 196 1.83 -10.10 32.61
C ILE A 196 2.33 -11.55 32.76
N VAL A 197 2.88 -11.89 33.93
CA VAL A 197 3.36 -13.27 34.20
C VAL A 197 2.21 -14.27 34.17
N ALA A 198 1.06 -13.94 34.74
CA ALA A 198 -0.14 -14.78 34.68
C ALA A 198 -0.61 -15.01 33.24
N TYR A 199 -0.64 -13.96 32.42
CA TYR A 199 -0.98 -14.05 30.99
C TYR A 199 0.02 -14.96 30.24
N LEU A 200 1.33 -14.78 30.46
CA LEU A 200 2.37 -15.60 29.82
C LEU A 200 2.25 -17.07 30.22
N ASN A 201 2.00 -17.38 31.49
CA ASN A 201 1.78 -18.74 31.96
C ASN A 201 0.56 -19.37 31.28
N LYS A 202 -0.55 -18.65 31.17
CA LYS A 202 -1.75 -19.10 30.45
C LYS A 202 -1.46 -19.45 28.99
N VAL A 203 -0.74 -18.58 28.28
CA VAL A 203 -0.43 -18.78 26.84
C VAL A 203 0.58 -19.93 26.65
N LEU A 204 1.53 -20.08 27.57
CA LEU A 204 2.55 -21.13 27.52
C LEU A 204 2.08 -22.49 28.10
N GLY A 205 0.85 -22.57 28.62
CA GLY A 205 0.31 -23.79 29.22
C GLY A 205 1.05 -24.20 30.52
N LYS A 206 1.49 -23.22 31.29
CA LYS A 206 2.23 -23.42 32.56
C LYS A 206 1.37 -23.06 33.77
#